data_c4b57d5c84609a0f86d22c757ab222ee
#
_entry.id   c4b57d5c84609a0f86d22c757ab222ee
#
_cell.length_a   1.000
_cell.length_b   1.000
_cell.length_c   1.000
_cell.angle_alpha   90.00
_cell.angle_beta   90.00
_cell.angle_gamma   90.00
#
_symmetry.space_group_name_H-M   'P 1'
#
loop_
_entity.id
_entity.type
_entity.pdbx_description
1 polymer ?
#
loop_
_entity_poly.entity_id
_entity_poly.type
_entity_poly.pdbx_seq_one_letter_code
_entity_poly.pdbx_strand_id
1 'polypeptide(L)'
;MSVERWAVFAGLYAGIAFGVFWIPLRALEDSGFVGPWSMVLFAGLPVLFCIPFVWKYRAVYAENSLWALSGGIVGGIAFALYATAFLYTDVVRVVVLFYAMPAWGFLLAWIFLKDPITPARMGTLGLCFAGLYVVFGQHTGLPIPQNLGDWCALISGFVWAAAALLILMQQKIGYVVHGINFFASSAIACLIVSLLVTAQGMLTAPTMDQLWDALSWVLPITFVLTIPACLAAVFAPGHLNPGVAGLLFTTEVVVGAITAAIWADEVLGAREIIGLILIISAGLVEPAMMFLKRETKA
;
A
#
# COMPACT_ATOMS: atom_id res chain seq x y z
N MET A 1 8.26 -11.67 22.03
CA MET A 1 8.45 -10.44 21.23
C MET A 1 7.31 -9.49 21.51
N SER A 2 7.56 -8.16 21.56
CA SER A 2 6.46 -7.17 21.73
C SER A 2 5.62 -7.06 20.46
N VAL A 3 4.37 -6.63 20.59
CA VAL A 3 3.44 -6.43 19.46
C VAL A 3 4.03 -5.44 18.43
N GLU A 4 4.73 -4.41 18.89
CA GLU A 4 5.39 -3.44 18.01
C GLU A 4 6.48 -4.07 17.13
N ARG A 5 7.25 -5.04 17.65
CA ARG A 5 8.22 -5.80 16.83
C ARG A 5 7.52 -6.61 15.76
N TRP A 6 6.41 -7.25 16.10
CA TRP A 6 5.58 -7.93 15.09
C TRP A 6 5.03 -6.96 14.05
N ALA A 7 4.66 -5.75 14.45
CA ALA A 7 4.17 -4.73 13.52
C ALA A 7 5.28 -4.24 12.55
N VAL A 8 6.54 -4.13 13.02
CA VAL A 8 7.68 -3.84 12.14
C VAL A 8 7.89 -4.96 11.12
N PHE A 9 7.88 -6.23 11.56
CA PHE A 9 8.00 -7.35 10.63
C PHE A 9 6.84 -7.42 9.65
N ALA A 10 5.62 -7.14 10.09
CA ALA A 10 4.46 -7.08 9.22
C ALA A 10 4.59 -5.96 8.16
N GLY A 11 5.07 -4.78 8.57
CA GLY A 11 5.32 -3.68 7.63
C GLY A 11 6.37 -4.02 6.58
N LEU A 12 7.49 -4.62 6.99
CA LEU A 12 8.52 -5.08 6.05
C LEU A 12 7.98 -6.19 5.14
N TYR A 13 7.25 -7.17 5.69
CA TYR A 13 6.63 -8.23 4.90
C TYR A 13 5.65 -7.68 3.86
N ALA A 14 4.80 -6.72 4.26
CA ALA A 14 3.87 -6.08 3.34
C ALA A 14 4.61 -5.38 2.19
N GLY A 15 5.67 -4.61 2.50
CA GLY A 15 6.49 -3.97 1.47
C GLY A 15 7.15 -4.99 0.53
N ILE A 16 7.73 -6.07 1.07
CA ILE A 16 8.32 -7.15 0.23
C ILE A 16 7.25 -7.78 -0.66
N ALA A 17 6.10 -8.14 -0.10
CA ALA A 17 5.01 -8.77 -0.83
C ALA A 17 4.44 -7.88 -1.94
N PHE A 18 4.23 -6.59 -1.67
CA PHE A 18 3.81 -5.64 -2.69
C PHE A 18 4.90 -5.38 -3.74
N GLY A 19 6.18 -5.43 -3.36
CA GLY A 19 7.30 -5.30 -4.30
C GLY A 19 7.39 -6.43 -5.34
N VAL A 20 6.85 -7.61 -5.06
CA VAL A 20 6.72 -8.69 -6.05
C VAL A 20 5.36 -8.72 -6.75
N PHE A 21 4.40 -7.92 -6.27
CA PHE A 21 3.01 -7.97 -6.72
C PHE A 21 2.81 -7.50 -8.18
N TRP A 22 3.74 -6.73 -8.73
CA TRP A 22 3.71 -6.32 -10.14
C TRP A 22 3.75 -7.52 -11.10
N ILE A 23 4.35 -8.65 -10.69
CA ILE A 23 4.47 -9.86 -11.52
C ILE A 23 3.07 -10.45 -11.82
N PRO A 24 2.25 -10.81 -10.80
CA PRO A 24 0.89 -11.28 -11.05
C PRO A 24 -0.02 -10.20 -11.65
N LEU A 25 0.21 -8.91 -11.38
CA LEU A 25 -0.55 -7.84 -12.03
C LEU A 25 -0.31 -7.82 -13.53
N ARG A 26 0.96 -7.88 -13.98
CA ARG A 26 1.31 -7.92 -15.39
C ARG A 26 0.73 -9.15 -16.08
N ALA A 27 0.79 -10.32 -15.43
CA ALA A 27 0.17 -11.52 -15.96
C ALA A 27 -1.36 -11.41 -16.10
N LEU A 28 -2.04 -10.66 -15.21
CA LEU A 28 -3.46 -10.36 -15.35
C LEU A 28 -3.75 -9.40 -16.50
N GLU A 29 -2.94 -8.37 -16.68
CA GLU A 29 -3.08 -7.44 -17.82
C GLU A 29 -2.92 -8.18 -19.15
N ASP A 30 -1.93 -9.06 -19.26
CA ASP A 30 -1.73 -9.93 -20.43
C ASP A 30 -2.91 -10.89 -20.67
N SER A 31 -3.65 -11.23 -19.60
CA SER A 31 -4.88 -12.06 -19.65
C SER A 31 -6.15 -11.25 -19.93
N GLY A 32 -6.05 -9.94 -20.16
CA GLY A 32 -7.18 -9.07 -20.50
C GLY A 32 -7.80 -8.29 -19.34
N PHE A 33 -7.22 -8.38 -18.12
CA PHE A 33 -7.64 -7.59 -16.95
C PHE A 33 -6.83 -6.29 -16.86
N VAL A 34 -7.12 -5.32 -17.68
CA VAL A 34 -6.33 -4.09 -17.77
C VAL A 34 -6.72 -3.08 -16.70
N GLY A 35 -5.72 -2.45 -16.09
CA GLY A 35 -5.88 -1.36 -15.13
C GLY A 35 -6.69 -1.75 -13.88
N PRO A 36 -7.72 -0.96 -13.49
CA PRO A 36 -8.51 -1.26 -12.28
C PRO A 36 -9.24 -2.60 -12.30
N TRP A 37 -9.48 -3.23 -13.48
CA TRP A 37 -10.08 -4.57 -13.56
C TRP A 37 -9.23 -5.64 -12.88
N SER A 38 -7.90 -5.54 -12.97
CA SER A 38 -7.00 -6.44 -12.24
C SER A 38 -7.18 -6.32 -10.72
N MET A 39 -7.35 -5.08 -10.23
CA MET A 39 -7.58 -4.80 -8.81
C MET A 39 -8.97 -5.24 -8.33
N VAL A 40 -10.00 -5.20 -9.20
CA VAL A 40 -11.33 -5.78 -8.91
C VAL A 40 -11.18 -7.26 -8.57
N LEU A 41 -10.36 -8.01 -9.32
CA LEU A 41 -10.16 -9.43 -9.07
C LEU A 41 -9.34 -9.67 -7.80
N PHE A 42 -8.21 -8.97 -7.62
CA PHE A 42 -7.34 -9.12 -6.45
C PHE A 42 -7.96 -8.63 -5.13
N ALA A 43 -8.88 -7.66 -5.16
CA ALA A 43 -9.61 -7.24 -3.98
C ALA A 43 -10.93 -8.01 -3.79
N GLY A 44 -11.60 -8.36 -4.89
CA GLY A 44 -12.89 -9.03 -4.87
C GLY A 44 -12.83 -10.49 -4.40
N LEU A 45 -11.81 -11.24 -4.82
CA LEU A 45 -11.62 -12.63 -4.37
C LEU A 45 -11.46 -12.72 -2.85
N PRO A 46 -10.61 -11.92 -2.18
CA PRO A 46 -10.54 -11.90 -0.72
C PRO A 46 -11.88 -11.64 -0.06
N VAL A 47 -12.76 -10.79 -0.63
CA VAL A 47 -14.08 -10.51 -0.06
C VAL A 47 -14.92 -11.78 0.08
N LEU A 48 -14.89 -12.67 -0.91
CA LEU A 48 -15.60 -13.95 -0.85
C LEU A 48 -15.13 -14.80 0.34
N PHE A 49 -13.84 -14.81 0.61
CA PHE A 49 -13.27 -15.52 1.75
C PHE A 49 -13.49 -14.80 3.08
N CYS A 50 -13.77 -13.51 3.06
CA CYS A 50 -14.11 -12.74 4.25
C CYS A 50 -15.54 -13.02 4.76
N ILE A 51 -16.44 -13.58 3.97
CA ILE A 51 -17.86 -13.80 4.35
C ILE A 51 -18.00 -14.54 5.70
N PRO A 52 -17.32 -15.67 5.97
CA PRO A 52 -17.40 -16.34 7.27
C PRO A 52 -16.88 -15.45 8.43
N PHE A 53 -15.90 -14.62 8.16
CA PHE A 53 -15.34 -13.71 9.16
C PHE A 53 -16.28 -12.52 9.45
N VAL A 54 -17.01 -11.99 8.45
CA VAL A 54 -18.06 -11.01 8.68
C VAL A 54 -19.11 -11.58 9.66
N TRP A 55 -19.53 -12.82 9.47
CA TRP A 55 -20.42 -13.50 10.39
C TRP A 55 -19.82 -13.66 11.80
N LYS A 56 -18.56 -14.07 11.89
CA LYS A 56 -17.83 -14.20 13.16
C LYS A 56 -17.75 -12.87 13.92
N TYR A 57 -17.49 -11.77 13.20
CA TYR A 57 -17.31 -10.43 13.78
C TYR A 57 -18.57 -9.58 13.72
N ARG A 58 -19.77 -10.17 13.47
CA ARG A 58 -21.03 -9.43 13.35
C ARG A 58 -21.35 -8.54 14.54
N ALA A 59 -20.98 -8.95 15.76
CA ALA A 59 -21.16 -8.14 16.98
C ALA A 59 -20.32 -6.86 16.90
N VAL A 60 -19.08 -6.93 16.44
CA VAL A 60 -18.23 -5.74 16.24
C VAL A 60 -18.89 -4.78 15.26
N TYR A 61 -19.48 -5.26 14.17
CA TYR A 61 -20.19 -4.41 13.21
C TYR A 61 -21.45 -3.80 13.78
N ALA A 62 -22.19 -4.54 14.63
CA ALA A 62 -23.44 -4.07 15.23
C ALA A 62 -23.22 -3.05 16.36
N GLU A 63 -22.14 -3.21 17.13
CA GLU A 63 -21.85 -2.41 18.33
C GLU A 63 -21.04 -1.14 18.04
N ASN A 64 -20.40 -1.05 16.86
CA ASN A 64 -19.51 0.05 16.53
C ASN A 64 -20.08 0.94 15.41
N SER A 65 -19.80 2.24 15.53
CA SER A 65 -20.19 3.22 14.51
C SER A 65 -19.35 3.07 13.23
N LEU A 66 -19.86 3.62 12.12
CA LEU A 66 -19.10 3.70 10.86
C LEU A 66 -17.75 4.41 11.03
N TRP A 67 -17.67 5.38 11.94
CA TRP A 67 -16.41 6.03 12.28
C TRP A 67 -15.39 5.03 12.83
N ALA A 68 -15.79 4.16 13.75
CA ALA A 68 -14.92 3.14 14.32
C ALA A 68 -14.45 2.09 13.28
N LEU A 69 -15.21 1.91 12.21
CA LEU A 69 -14.93 0.97 11.12
C LEU A 69 -14.20 1.62 9.93
N SER A 70 -14.00 2.94 9.95
CA SER A 70 -13.57 3.72 8.78
C SER A 70 -12.13 3.45 8.34
N GLY A 71 -11.23 3.04 9.23
CA GLY A 71 -9.80 2.87 8.90
C GLY A 71 -9.58 1.95 7.71
N GLY A 72 -10.18 0.76 7.71
CA GLY A 72 -10.10 -0.16 6.57
C GLY A 72 -10.80 0.38 5.32
N ILE A 73 -11.96 1.02 5.48
CA ILE A 73 -12.73 1.59 4.37
C ILE A 73 -11.91 2.67 3.64
N VAL A 74 -11.32 3.60 4.38
CA VAL A 74 -10.48 4.67 3.83
C VAL A 74 -9.24 4.09 3.15
N GLY A 75 -8.64 3.03 3.72
CA GLY A 75 -7.52 2.32 3.12
C GLY A 75 -7.87 1.69 1.75
N GLY A 76 -9.03 1.07 1.62
CA GLY A 76 -9.48 0.51 0.34
C GLY A 76 -9.78 1.58 -0.71
N ILE A 77 -10.28 2.74 -0.32
CA ILE A 77 -10.45 3.90 -1.21
C ILE A 77 -9.08 4.41 -1.68
N ALA A 78 -8.10 4.51 -0.77
CA ALA A 78 -6.74 4.88 -1.14
C ALA A 78 -6.16 3.93 -2.20
N PHE A 79 -6.36 2.63 -2.02
CA PHE A 79 -5.91 1.62 -2.96
C PHE A 79 -6.56 1.75 -4.35
N ALA A 80 -7.86 2.05 -4.40
CA ALA A 80 -8.57 2.29 -5.66
C ALA A 80 -8.06 3.57 -6.37
N LEU A 81 -7.77 4.65 -5.62
CA LEU A 81 -7.16 5.86 -6.17
C LEU A 81 -5.77 5.57 -6.74
N TYR A 82 -4.96 4.78 -6.03
CA TYR A 82 -3.64 4.34 -6.49
C TYR A 82 -3.74 3.56 -7.81
N ALA A 83 -4.64 2.58 -7.87
CA ALA A 83 -4.89 1.81 -9.08
C ALA A 83 -5.40 2.69 -10.24
N THR A 84 -6.23 3.68 -9.95
CA THR A 84 -6.75 4.63 -10.95
C THR A 84 -5.65 5.52 -11.52
N ALA A 85 -4.65 5.88 -10.72
CA ALA A 85 -3.56 6.75 -11.14
C ALA A 85 -2.80 6.18 -12.36
N PHE A 86 -2.62 4.86 -12.41
CA PHE A 86 -1.93 4.18 -13.53
C PHE A 86 -2.65 4.30 -14.88
N LEU A 87 -3.92 4.69 -14.91
CA LEU A 87 -4.65 4.93 -16.16
C LEU A 87 -4.26 6.26 -16.85
N TYR A 88 -3.72 7.20 -16.08
CA TYR A 88 -3.59 8.59 -16.53
C TYR A 88 -2.17 9.13 -16.45
N THR A 89 -1.22 8.38 -15.86
CA THR A 89 0.18 8.80 -15.75
C THR A 89 1.13 7.61 -15.66
N ASP A 90 2.42 7.86 -15.85
CA ASP A 90 3.46 6.85 -15.82
C ASP A 90 3.63 6.20 -14.44
N VAL A 91 3.90 4.89 -14.42
CA VAL A 91 4.11 4.09 -13.20
C VAL A 91 5.10 4.76 -12.24
N VAL A 92 6.21 5.27 -12.78
CA VAL A 92 7.25 5.96 -11.99
C VAL A 92 6.69 7.17 -11.26
N ARG A 93 5.86 7.99 -11.93
CA ARG A 93 5.23 9.17 -11.32
C ARG A 93 4.23 8.78 -10.25
N VAL A 94 3.43 7.74 -10.49
CA VAL A 94 2.48 7.19 -9.50
C VAL A 94 3.22 6.80 -8.23
N VAL A 95 4.29 6.02 -8.36
CA VAL A 95 5.08 5.54 -7.22
C VAL A 95 5.69 6.70 -6.44
N VAL A 96 6.36 7.63 -7.10
CA VAL A 96 7.02 8.78 -6.43
C VAL A 96 6.02 9.65 -5.68
N LEU A 97 4.86 9.93 -6.28
CA LEU A 97 3.85 10.79 -5.65
C LEU A 97 3.11 10.07 -4.51
N PHE A 98 2.83 8.78 -4.67
CA PHE A 98 2.23 7.96 -3.61
C PHE A 98 3.16 7.87 -2.39
N TYR A 99 4.46 7.71 -2.60
CA TYR A 99 5.44 7.62 -1.51
C TYR A 99 5.75 8.95 -0.80
N ALA A 100 4.97 10.02 -1.06
CA ALA A 100 4.82 11.11 -0.11
C ALA A 100 4.08 10.70 1.19
N MET A 101 3.47 9.49 1.23
CA MET A 101 2.67 8.99 2.37
C MET A 101 3.39 8.98 3.72
N PRO A 102 4.71 8.70 3.87
CA PRO A 102 5.36 8.78 5.18
C PRO A 102 5.36 10.21 5.75
N ALA A 103 5.53 11.22 4.89
CA ALA A 103 5.47 12.62 5.33
C ALA A 103 4.06 13.00 5.79
N TRP A 104 3.04 12.60 5.06
CA TRP A 104 1.64 12.75 5.48
C TRP A 104 1.36 12.00 6.78
N GLY A 105 1.90 10.79 6.93
CA GLY A 105 1.75 9.99 8.14
C GLY A 105 2.33 10.68 9.38
N PHE A 106 3.54 11.23 9.30
CA PHE A 106 4.13 12.00 10.41
C PHE A 106 3.37 13.29 10.68
N LEU A 107 2.93 14.01 9.65
CA LEU A 107 2.15 15.23 9.79
C LEU A 107 0.81 14.96 10.50
N LEU A 108 0.08 13.95 10.05
CA LEU A 108 -1.20 13.56 10.64
C LEU A 108 -1.03 13.07 12.08
N ALA A 109 0.01 12.27 12.38
CA ALA A 109 0.33 11.83 13.73
C ALA A 109 0.67 13.02 14.65
N TRP A 110 1.41 14.01 14.15
CA TRP A 110 1.70 15.24 14.91
C TRP A 110 0.43 16.02 15.23
N ILE A 111 -0.46 16.20 14.24
CA ILE A 111 -1.70 16.99 14.41
C ILE A 111 -2.68 16.28 15.36
N PHE A 112 -2.95 15.01 15.13
CA PHE A 112 -4.05 14.28 15.80
C PHE A 112 -3.60 13.52 17.05
N LEU A 113 -2.39 12.93 17.05
CA LEU A 113 -1.87 12.15 18.18
C LEU A 113 -0.93 12.97 19.06
N LYS A 114 -0.58 14.20 18.65
CA LYS A 114 0.43 15.05 19.31
C LYS A 114 1.81 14.37 19.40
N ASP A 115 2.09 13.43 18.48
CA ASP A 115 3.37 12.73 18.41
C ASP A 115 4.40 13.63 17.69
N PRO A 116 5.45 14.10 18.38
CA PRO A 116 6.34 15.12 17.83
C PRO A 116 7.16 14.61 16.64
N ILE A 117 7.35 15.47 15.64
CA ILE A 117 8.25 15.20 14.53
C ILE A 117 9.68 15.45 15.02
N THR A 118 10.39 14.38 15.32
CA THR A 118 11.76 14.44 15.83
C THR A 118 12.77 14.73 14.70
N PRO A 119 13.97 15.28 15.01
CA PRO A 119 15.03 15.45 14.00
C PRO A 119 15.41 14.14 13.30
N ALA A 120 15.33 13.00 14.01
CA ALA A 120 15.55 11.69 13.42
C ALA A 120 14.50 11.36 12.35
N ARG A 121 13.21 11.62 12.60
CA ARG A 121 12.12 11.45 11.63
C ARG A 121 12.28 12.37 10.42
N MET A 122 12.71 13.62 10.64
CA MET A 122 13.04 14.52 9.53
C MET A 122 14.21 13.99 8.70
N GLY A 123 15.24 13.44 9.34
CA GLY A 123 16.37 12.80 8.67
C GLY A 123 15.94 11.59 7.84
N THR A 124 15.07 10.72 8.37
CA THR A 124 14.55 9.55 7.63
C THR A 124 13.69 9.96 6.44
N LEU A 125 12.87 11.00 6.58
CA LEU A 125 12.12 11.55 5.44
C LEU A 125 13.05 12.12 4.37
N GLY A 126 14.08 12.86 4.79
CA GLY A 126 15.10 13.39 3.87
C GLY A 126 15.80 12.28 3.09
N LEU A 127 16.22 11.20 3.77
CA LEU A 127 16.83 10.03 3.13
C LEU A 127 15.86 9.32 2.17
N CYS A 128 14.60 9.14 2.56
CA CYS A 128 13.57 8.53 1.73
C CYS A 128 13.34 9.32 0.44
N PHE A 129 13.07 10.61 0.54
CA PHE A 129 12.85 11.47 -0.63
C PHE A 129 14.11 11.63 -1.49
N ALA A 130 15.30 11.71 -0.89
CA ALA A 130 16.55 11.74 -1.64
C ALA A 130 16.73 10.42 -2.42
N GLY A 131 16.44 9.28 -1.80
CA GLY A 131 16.51 7.97 -2.45
C GLY A 131 15.52 7.86 -3.61
N LEU A 132 14.26 8.23 -3.41
CA LEU A 132 13.24 8.26 -4.47
C LEU A 132 13.65 9.21 -5.61
N TYR A 133 14.17 10.39 -5.31
CA TYR A 133 14.67 11.31 -6.32
C TYR A 133 15.88 10.75 -7.08
N VAL A 134 16.78 10.08 -6.41
CA VAL A 134 17.94 9.44 -7.04
C VAL A 134 17.51 8.31 -7.96
N VAL A 135 16.56 7.46 -7.58
CA VAL A 135 16.03 6.38 -8.43
C VAL A 135 15.25 6.94 -9.61
N PHE A 136 14.30 7.82 -9.37
CA PHE A 136 13.27 8.19 -10.35
C PHE A 136 13.40 9.59 -10.95
N GLY A 137 14.15 10.50 -10.32
CA GLY A 137 14.12 11.93 -10.63
C GLY A 137 14.60 12.32 -12.05
N GLN A 138 15.36 11.48 -12.76
CA GLN A 138 15.73 11.76 -14.16
C GLN A 138 14.55 11.62 -15.12
N HIS A 139 13.62 10.73 -14.81
CA HIS A 139 12.48 10.44 -15.67
C HIS A 139 11.29 11.36 -15.43
N THR A 140 11.17 11.89 -14.20
CA THR A 140 9.96 12.60 -13.77
C THR A 140 10.14 14.09 -13.54
N GLY A 141 11.37 14.59 -13.46
CA GLY A 141 11.63 15.99 -13.00
C GLY A 141 11.19 16.19 -11.55
N LEU A 142 10.71 17.40 -11.22
CA LEU A 142 10.12 17.68 -9.90
C LEU A 142 8.79 16.93 -9.76
N PRO A 143 8.51 16.30 -8.60
CA PRO A 143 7.28 15.53 -8.37
C PRO A 143 6.08 16.46 -8.09
N ILE A 144 5.83 17.38 -9.02
CA ILE A 144 4.66 18.26 -9.00
C ILE A 144 3.57 17.62 -9.85
N PRO A 145 2.32 17.45 -9.34
CA PRO A 145 1.21 16.90 -10.12
C PRO A 145 0.92 17.72 -11.38
N GLN A 146 0.87 17.08 -12.53
CA GLN A 146 0.67 17.69 -13.84
C GLN A 146 -0.61 17.24 -14.55
N ASN A 147 -1.17 16.08 -14.14
CA ASN A 147 -2.33 15.47 -14.73
C ASN A 147 -3.21 14.80 -13.66
N LEU A 148 -4.36 14.25 -14.08
CA LEU A 148 -5.31 13.59 -13.17
C LEU A 148 -4.68 12.39 -12.45
N GLY A 149 -3.85 11.59 -13.13
CA GLY A 149 -3.16 10.45 -12.54
C GLY A 149 -2.21 10.85 -11.42
N ASP A 150 -1.44 11.93 -11.62
CA ASP A 150 -0.54 12.46 -10.60
C ASP A 150 -1.31 12.91 -9.35
N TRP A 151 -2.45 13.59 -9.52
CA TRP A 151 -3.32 13.96 -8.40
C TRP A 151 -3.91 12.75 -7.71
N CYS A 152 -4.37 11.73 -8.46
CA CYS A 152 -4.85 10.49 -7.88
C CYS A 152 -3.77 9.81 -7.04
N ALA A 153 -2.53 9.75 -7.53
CA ALA A 153 -1.41 9.15 -6.82
C ALA A 153 -1.07 9.90 -5.52
N LEU A 154 -0.95 11.24 -5.58
CA LEU A 154 -0.64 12.05 -4.40
C LEU A 154 -1.75 11.99 -3.35
N ILE A 155 -3.01 12.10 -3.78
CA ILE A 155 -4.17 12.01 -2.90
C ILE A 155 -4.28 10.61 -2.31
N SER A 156 -4.00 9.56 -3.09
CA SER A 156 -3.96 8.17 -2.61
C SER A 156 -2.96 8.00 -1.45
N GLY A 157 -1.76 8.57 -1.56
CA GLY A 157 -0.76 8.55 -0.48
C GLY A 157 -1.24 9.26 0.79
N PHE A 158 -1.91 10.41 0.64
CA PHE A 158 -2.53 11.12 1.77
C PHE A 158 -3.67 10.31 2.41
N VAL A 159 -4.57 9.75 1.59
CA VAL A 159 -5.72 8.95 2.06
C VAL A 159 -5.24 7.67 2.75
N TRP A 160 -4.16 7.04 2.24
CA TRP A 160 -3.54 5.89 2.90
C TRP A 160 -2.94 6.26 4.27
N ALA A 161 -2.24 7.40 4.36
CA ALA A 161 -1.73 7.90 5.64
C ALA A 161 -2.86 8.20 6.65
N ALA A 162 -3.98 8.74 6.17
CA ALA A 162 -5.17 8.95 6.98
C ALA A 162 -5.81 7.61 7.44
N ALA A 163 -5.87 6.62 6.56
CA ALA A 163 -6.30 5.26 6.91
C ALA A 163 -5.41 4.65 8.00
N ALA A 164 -4.09 4.77 7.85
CA ALA A 164 -3.12 4.29 8.84
C ALA A 164 -3.32 4.95 10.21
N LEU A 165 -3.57 6.27 10.24
CA LEU A 165 -3.91 6.99 11.46
C LEU A 165 -5.23 6.48 12.08
N LEU A 166 -6.27 6.32 11.28
CA LEU A 166 -7.57 5.83 11.75
C LEU A 166 -7.46 4.41 12.31
N ILE A 167 -6.74 3.52 11.65
CA ILE A 167 -6.48 2.15 12.12
C ILE A 167 -5.74 2.19 13.48
N LEU A 168 -4.75 3.06 13.62
CA LEU A 168 -4.03 3.25 14.88
C LEU A 168 -4.95 3.76 16.00
N MET A 169 -5.81 4.73 15.71
CA MET A 169 -6.77 5.26 16.68
C MET A 169 -7.86 4.24 17.06
N GLN A 170 -8.13 3.28 16.19
CA GLN A 170 -9.22 2.30 16.29
C GLN A 170 -8.72 0.87 16.55
N GLN A 171 -7.59 0.71 17.22
CA GLN A 171 -6.96 -0.59 17.50
C GLN A 171 -7.90 -1.64 18.09
N LYS A 172 -8.90 -1.22 18.88
CA LYS A 172 -9.89 -2.11 19.52
C LYS A 172 -10.75 -2.88 18.51
N ILE A 173 -10.93 -2.35 17.30
CA ILE A 173 -11.68 -3.00 16.24
C ILE A 173 -10.95 -4.24 15.72
N GLY A 174 -9.62 -4.22 15.75
CA GLY A 174 -8.78 -5.31 15.31
C GLY A 174 -8.51 -5.31 13.81
N TYR A 175 -7.30 -5.74 13.45
CA TYR A 175 -6.80 -5.70 12.07
C TYR A 175 -7.61 -6.57 11.09
N VAL A 176 -8.25 -7.64 11.58
CA VAL A 176 -9.08 -8.53 10.71
C VAL A 176 -10.29 -7.77 10.19
N VAL A 177 -11.01 -7.03 11.06
CA VAL A 177 -12.17 -6.23 10.64
C VAL A 177 -11.77 -5.09 9.73
N HIS A 178 -10.67 -4.39 10.03
CA HIS A 178 -10.12 -3.39 9.12
C HIS A 178 -9.70 -4.00 7.77
N GLY A 179 -9.13 -5.20 7.76
CA GLY A 179 -8.77 -5.93 6.54
C GLY A 179 -10.00 -6.32 5.69
N ILE A 180 -11.07 -6.80 6.32
CA ILE A 180 -12.35 -7.08 5.64
C ILE A 180 -12.88 -5.81 4.98
N ASN A 181 -12.91 -4.70 5.72
CA ASN A 181 -13.40 -3.41 5.23
C ASN A 181 -12.50 -2.88 4.09
N PHE A 182 -11.19 -3.06 4.20
CA PHE A 182 -10.22 -2.71 3.15
C PHE A 182 -10.53 -3.46 1.84
N PHE A 183 -10.66 -4.78 1.88
CA PHE A 183 -10.97 -5.55 0.69
C PHE A 183 -12.32 -5.18 0.09
N ALA A 184 -13.35 -5.06 0.92
CA ALA A 184 -14.70 -4.72 0.45
C ALA A 184 -14.75 -3.34 -0.21
N SER A 185 -14.20 -2.32 0.44
CA SER A 185 -14.19 -0.95 -0.10
C SER A 185 -13.29 -0.82 -1.32
N SER A 186 -12.14 -1.49 -1.34
CA SER A 186 -11.24 -1.54 -2.50
C SER A 186 -11.92 -2.20 -3.70
N ALA A 187 -12.54 -3.38 -3.51
CA ALA A 187 -13.25 -4.08 -4.57
C ALA A 187 -14.41 -3.23 -5.15
N ILE A 188 -15.21 -2.62 -4.28
CA ILE A 188 -16.34 -1.76 -4.70
C ILE A 188 -15.82 -0.53 -5.44
N ALA A 189 -14.81 0.17 -4.90
CA ALA A 189 -14.30 1.38 -5.52
C ALA A 189 -13.60 1.08 -6.86
N CYS A 190 -12.77 0.03 -6.94
CA CYS A 190 -12.16 -0.39 -8.20
C CYS A 190 -13.21 -0.83 -9.22
N LEU A 191 -14.27 -1.54 -8.81
CA LEU A 191 -15.37 -1.93 -9.69
C LEU A 191 -16.09 -0.70 -10.27
N ILE A 192 -16.40 0.29 -9.42
CA ILE A 192 -17.04 1.54 -9.86
C ILE A 192 -16.15 2.24 -10.89
N VAL A 193 -14.86 2.40 -10.61
CA VAL A 193 -13.92 3.03 -11.55
C VAL A 193 -13.84 2.22 -12.85
N SER A 194 -13.70 0.90 -12.77
CA SER A 194 -13.61 0.01 -13.94
C SER A 194 -14.84 0.13 -14.83
N LEU A 195 -16.03 0.15 -14.25
CA LEU A 195 -17.28 0.31 -14.99
C LEU A 195 -17.37 1.71 -15.65
N LEU A 196 -16.98 2.77 -14.94
CA LEU A 196 -16.99 4.13 -15.47
C LEU A 196 -16.04 4.30 -16.66
N VAL A 197 -14.79 3.83 -16.55
CA VAL A 197 -13.80 3.96 -17.62
C VAL A 197 -14.13 3.04 -18.80
N THR A 198 -14.76 1.89 -18.54
CA THR A 198 -15.28 1.01 -19.60
C THR A 198 -16.46 1.65 -20.33
N ALA A 199 -17.39 2.29 -19.62
CA ALA A 199 -18.51 3.02 -20.23
C ALA A 199 -18.04 4.22 -21.08
N GLN A 200 -16.89 4.80 -20.75
CA GLN A 200 -16.25 5.87 -21.54
C GLN A 200 -15.47 5.32 -22.74
N GLY A 201 -15.41 4.02 -22.94
CA GLY A 201 -14.66 3.38 -24.02
C GLY A 201 -13.13 3.39 -23.85
N MET A 202 -12.63 3.73 -22.64
CA MET A 202 -11.19 3.76 -22.36
C MET A 202 -10.61 2.35 -22.15
N LEU A 203 -11.41 1.44 -21.60
CA LEU A 203 -11.02 0.04 -21.35
C LEU A 203 -12.12 -0.90 -21.83
N THR A 204 -11.75 -2.18 -22.04
CA THR A 204 -12.70 -3.26 -22.28
C THR A 204 -12.90 -4.06 -21.00
N ALA A 205 -14.14 -4.47 -20.71
CA ALA A 205 -14.40 -5.40 -19.62
C ALA A 205 -13.86 -6.79 -19.95
N PRO A 206 -13.26 -7.52 -18.98
CA PRO A 206 -12.83 -8.89 -19.19
C PRO A 206 -14.03 -9.79 -19.51
N THR A 207 -13.80 -10.79 -20.37
CA THR A 207 -14.81 -11.79 -20.70
C THR A 207 -14.94 -12.86 -19.61
N MET A 208 -16.04 -13.63 -19.65
CA MET A 208 -16.22 -14.72 -18.68
C MET A 208 -15.17 -15.83 -18.86
N ASP A 209 -14.74 -16.10 -20.08
CA ASP A 209 -13.69 -17.10 -20.35
C ASP A 209 -12.35 -16.64 -19.76
N GLN A 210 -11.96 -15.37 -19.96
CA GLN A 210 -10.78 -14.79 -19.33
C GLN A 210 -10.85 -14.85 -17.80
N LEU A 211 -12.04 -14.65 -17.21
CA LEU A 211 -12.23 -14.77 -15.76
C LEU A 211 -11.95 -16.19 -15.27
N TRP A 212 -12.51 -17.21 -15.95
CA TRP A 212 -12.29 -18.61 -15.56
C TRP A 212 -10.81 -19.02 -15.68
N ASP A 213 -10.16 -18.62 -16.76
CA ASP A 213 -8.73 -18.89 -16.97
C ASP A 213 -7.88 -18.21 -15.88
N ALA A 214 -8.15 -16.96 -15.56
CA ALA A 214 -7.42 -16.21 -14.53
C ALA A 214 -7.63 -16.82 -13.13
N LEU A 215 -8.85 -17.25 -12.78
CA LEU A 215 -9.15 -17.81 -11.45
C LEU A 215 -8.26 -18.97 -11.07
N SER A 216 -7.85 -19.82 -12.01
CA SER A 216 -7.06 -21.01 -11.77
C SER A 216 -5.71 -20.72 -11.07
N TRP A 217 -5.08 -19.59 -11.40
CA TRP A 217 -3.79 -19.18 -10.85
C TRP A 217 -3.88 -17.98 -9.91
N VAL A 218 -4.87 -17.09 -10.05
CA VAL A 218 -5.06 -15.95 -9.13
C VAL A 218 -5.51 -16.41 -7.74
N LEU A 219 -6.32 -17.48 -7.66
CA LEU A 219 -6.77 -18.02 -6.38
C LEU A 219 -5.61 -18.39 -5.43
N PRO A 220 -4.65 -19.24 -5.81
CA PRO A 220 -3.51 -19.53 -4.95
C PRO A 220 -2.68 -18.29 -4.60
N ILE A 221 -2.48 -17.35 -5.54
CA ILE A 221 -1.78 -16.08 -5.26
C ILE A 221 -2.56 -15.25 -4.25
N THR A 222 -3.88 -15.21 -4.35
CA THR A 222 -4.73 -14.50 -3.38
C THR A 222 -4.51 -15.02 -1.96
N PHE A 223 -4.44 -16.32 -1.76
CA PHE A 223 -4.21 -16.91 -0.43
C PHE A 223 -2.79 -16.75 0.09
N VAL A 224 -1.80 -16.93 -0.78
CA VAL A 224 -0.39 -16.97 -0.36
C VAL A 224 0.22 -15.57 -0.28
N LEU A 225 -0.20 -14.65 -1.14
CA LEU A 225 0.39 -13.32 -1.26
C LEU A 225 -0.60 -12.21 -0.87
N THR A 226 -1.76 -12.10 -1.54
CA THR A 226 -2.62 -10.91 -1.43
C THR A 226 -3.22 -10.76 -0.03
N ILE A 227 -3.86 -11.80 0.49
CA ILE A 227 -4.50 -11.75 1.82
C ILE A 227 -3.48 -11.50 2.93
N PRO A 228 -2.36 -12.25 3.03
CA PRO A 228 -1.36 -12.00 4.05
C PRO A 228 -0.72 -10.62 3.94
N ALA A 229 -0.40 -10.14 2.73
CA ALA A 229 0.20 -8.84 2.51
C ALA A 229 -0.72 -7.69 2.95
N CYS A 230 -2.00 -7.73 2.55
CA CYS A 230 -2.97 -6.72 2.94
C CYS A 230 -3.27 -6.74 4.44
N LEU A 231 -3.39 -7.93 5.06
CA LEU A 231 -3.56 -8.01 6.52
C LEU A 231 -2.33 -7.48 7.26
N ALA A 232 -1.13 -7.74 6.77
CA ALA A 232 0.10 -7.19 7.34
C ALA A 232 0.17 -5.66 7.16
N ALA A 233 -0.25 -5.14 5.99
CA ALA A 233 -0.31 -3.70 5.70
C ALA A 233 -1.33 -2.96 6.58
N VAL A 234 -2.38 -3.63 7.04
CA VAL A 234 -3.35 -3.09 7.99
C VAL A 234 -2.88 -3.28 9.44
N PHE A 235 -2.21 -4.39 9.76
CA PHE A 235 -1.71 -4.68 11.11
C PHE A 235 -0.60 -3.71 11.53
N ALA A 236 0.34 -3.41 10.64
CA ALA A 236 1.50 -2.58 10.96
C ALA A 236 1.09 -1.16 11.45
N PRO A 237 0.28 -0.37 10.73
CA PRO A 237 -0.12 0.95 11.19
C PRO A 237 -1.05 0.91 12.41
N GLY A 238 -1.72 -0.22 12.68
CA GLY A 238 -2.47 -0.40 13.92
C GLY A 238 -1.62 -0.37 15.20
N HIS A 239 -0.29 -0.48 15.09
CA HIS A 239 0.62 -0.57 16.23
C HIS A 239 1.86 0.33 16.10
N LEU A 240 2.03 1.02 14.97
CA LEU A 240 3.13 1.93 14.68
C LEU A 240 2.60 3.32 14.33
N ASN A 241 3.46 4.33 14.51
CA ASN A 241 3.18 5.66 13.95
C ASN A 241 2.96 5.55 12.44
N PRO A 242 1.92 6.20 11.87
CA PRO A 242 1.61 6.14 10.43
C PRO A 242 2.79 6.46 9.50
N GLY A 243 3.63 7.44 9.88
CA GLY A 243 4.83 7.77 9.12
C GLY A 243 5.88 6.66 9.16
N VAL A 244 6.05 6.00 10.31
CA VAL A 244 6.95 4.83 10.45
C VAL A 244 6.44 3.67 9.61
N ALA A 245 5.15 3.35 9.66
CA ALA A 245 4.56 2.32 8.82
C ALA A 245 4.77 2.63 7.33
N GLY A 246 4.57 3.91 6.93
CA GLY A 246 4.84 4.36 5.57
C GLY A 246 6.30 4.16 5.13
N LEU A 247 7.27 4.46 6.01
CA LEU A 247 8.68 4.20 5.72
C LEU A 247 9.00 2.71 5.55
N LEU A 248 8.36 1.84 6.34
CA LEU A 248 8.54 0.39 6.16
C LEU A 248 8.01 -0.09 4.81
N PHE A 249 6.89 0.45 4.35
CA PHE A 249 6.32 0.10 3.05
C PHE A 249 7.20 0.53 1.87
N THR A 250 8.13 1.49 2.02
CA THR A 250 9.07 1.84 0.95
C THR A 250 10.00 0.67 0.55
N THR A 251 10.07 -0.41 1.33
CA THR A 251 10.72 -1.66 0.92
C THR A 251 10.11 -2.25 -0.34
N GLU A 252 8.83 -1.93 -0.66
CA GLU A 252 8.20 -2.27 -1.93
C GLU A 252 9.00 -1.75 -3.13
N VAL A 253 9.45 -0.49 -3.09
CA VAL A 253 10.24 0.12 -4.18
C VAL A 253 11.55 -0.65 -4.39
N VAL A 254 12.18 -1.04 -3.28
CA VAL A 254 13.47 -1.77 -3.33
C VAL A 254 13.29 -3.16 -3.92
N VAL A 255 12.30 -3.90 -3.41
CA VAL A 255 12.01 -5.26 -3.89
C VAL A 255 11.49 -5.22 -5.32
N GLY A 256 10.66 -4.25 -5.67
CA GLY A 256 10.17 -4.03 -7.03
C GLY A 256 11.32 -3.82 -8.02
N ALA A 257 12.27 -2.94 -7.70
CA ALA A 257 13.42 -2.70 -8.55
C ALA A 257 14.33 -3.95 -8.71
N ILE A 258 14.60 -4.67 -7.61
CA ILE A 258 15.41 -5.89 -7.65
C ILE A 258 14.70 -6.98 -8.48
N THR A 259 13.39 -7.15 -8.27
CA THR A 259 12.63 -8.17 -9.01
C THR A 259 12.48 -7.80 -10.48
N ALA A 260 12.33 -6.52 -10.82
CA ALA A 260 12.32 -6.05 -12.20
C ALA A 260 13.65 -6.32 -12.90
N ALA A 261 14.79 -6.12 -12.20
CA ALA A 261 16.09 -6.45 -12.75
C ALA A 261 16.28 -7.96 -13.01
N ILE A 262 15.66 -8.82 -12.19
CA ILE A 262 15.79 -10.28 -12.33
C ILE A 262 14.84 -10.84 -13.39
N TRP A 263 13.59 -10.37 -13.45
CA TRP A 263 12.51 -10.96 -14.24
C TRP A 263 12.04 -10.12 -15.43
N ALA A 264 12.43 -8.83 -15.48
CA ALA A 264 12.11 -7.95 -16.60
C ALA A 264 13.37 -7.45 -17.35
N ASP A 265 14.54 -8.01 -17.06
CA ASP A 265 15.83 -7.66 -17.68
C ASP A 265 16.19 -6.17 -17.54
N GLU A 266 15.68 -5.49 -16.50
CA GLU A 266 16.02 -4.10 -16.24
C GLU A 266 17.42 -3.99 -15.64
N VAL A 267 18.24 -3.07 -16.18
CA VAL A 267 19.62 -2.87 -15.70
C VAL A 267 19.63 -1.90 -14.54
N LEU A 268 20.00 -2.38 -13.34
CA LEU A 268 20.28 -1.54 -12.19
C LEU A 268 21.67 -0.90 -12.32
N GLY A 269 21.73 0.38 -12.66
CA GLY A 269 22.96 1.15 -12.65
C GLY A 269 23.40 1.56 -11.24
N ALA A 270 24.58 2.16 -11.13
CA ALA A 270 25.11 2.63 -9.84
C ALA A 270 24.18 3.65 -9.15
N ARG A 271 23.47 4.44 -9.92
CA ARG A 271 22.53 5.44 -9.43
C ARG A 271 21.31 4.79 -8.76
N GLU A 272 20.67 3.83 -9.42
CA GLU A 272 19.54 3.09 -8.87
C GLU A 272 19.96 2.39 -7.58
N ILE A 273 21.12 1.75 -7.54
CA ILE A 273 21.67 1.11 -6.34
C ILE A 273 21.83 2.11 -5.18
N ILE A 274 22.41 3.29 -5.45
CA ILE A 274 22.58 4.34 -4.42
C ILE A 274 21.20 4.78 -3.88
N GLY A 275 20.23 5.04 -4.76
CA GLY A 275 18.90 5.45 -4.35
C GLY A 275 18.17 4.38 -3.53
N LEU A 276 18.30 3.11 -3.91
CA LEU A 276 17.74 1.98 -3.16
C LEU A 276 18.37 1.85 -1.77
N ILE A 277 19.68 2.05 -1.63
CA ILE A 277 20.38 2.06 -0.33
C ILE A 277 19.82 3.19 0.57
N LEU A 278 19.60 4.39 0.03
CA LEU A 278 19.02 5.50 0.78
C LEU A 278 17.60 5.17 1.26
N ILE A 279 16.75 4.57 0.43
CA ILE A 279 15.40 4.15 0.78
C ILE A 279 15.42 3.09 1.88
N ILE A 280 16.26 2.05 1.75
CA ILE A 280 16.42 1.00 2.79
C ILE A 280 16.86 1.63 4.09
N SER A 281 17.87 2.52 4.05
CA SER A 281 18.38 3.19 5.24
C SER A 281 17.28 4.00 5.94
N ALA A 282 16.46 4.73 5.18
CA ALA A 282 15.32 5.47 5.74
C ALA A 282 14.31 4.54 6.43
N GLY A 283 13.96 3.43 5.81
CA GLY A 283 13.00 2.45 6.36
C GLY A 283 13.50 1.74 7.63
N LEU A 284 14.82 1.63 7.83
CA LEU A 284 15.41 0.87 8.94
C LEU A 284 15.79 1.73 10.15
N VAL A 285 16.00 3.04 10.02
CA VAL A 285 16.48 3.91 11.12
C VAL A 285 15.51 3.92 12.31
N GLU A 286 14.24 4.20 12.09
CA GLU A 286 13.24 4.25 13.16
C GLU A 286 13.06 2.89 13.86
N PRO A 287 12.87 1.76 13.15
CA PRO A 287 12.85 0.44 13.76
C PRO A 287 14.11 0.13 14.54
N ALA A 288 15.30 0.42 14.02
CA ALA A 288 16.56 0.20 14.72
C ALA A 288 16.62 0.99 16.03
N MET A 289 16.22 2.27 16.01
CA MET A 289 16.15 3.07 17.24
C MET A 289 15.13 2.55 18.25
N MET A 290 14.00 1.99 17.80
CA MET A 290 13.01 1.35 18.69
C MET A 290 13.57 0.10 19.38
N PHE A 291 14.38 -0.69 18.69
CA PHE A 291 15.04 -1.86 19.27
C PHE A 291 16.14 -1.47 20.26
N LEU A 292 17.01 -0.51 19.92
CA LEU A 292 18.11 -0.06 20.78
C LEU A 292 17.64 0.62 22.08
N LYS A 293 16.62 1.48 22.02
CA LYS A 293 16.09 2.16 23.23
C LYS A 293 15.49 1.21 24.26
N ARG A 294 15.12 -0.01 23.90
CA ARG A 294 14.60 -1.01 24.85
C ARG A 294 15.69 -1.83 25.52
N GLU A 295 16.80 -2.10 24.84
CA GLU A 295 17.95 -2.80 25.44
C GLU A 295 18.62 -1.96 26.54
N THR A 296 18.58 -0.63 26.42
CA THR A 296 19.10 0.30 27.45
C THR A 296 18.17 0.45 28.66
N LYS A 297 16.96 -0.11 28.65
CA LYS A 297 15.99 -0.05 29.79
C LYS A 297 15.73 -1.41 30.42
N ALA A 298 16.34 -2.48 29.94
CA ALA A 298 16.30 -3.83 30.51
C ALA A 298 17.62 -4.14 31.26
#